data_baa5099da22dc5f71156cb3d7eba5d6b
#
_entry.id   baa5099da22dc5f71156cb3d7eba5d6b
#
_cell.length_a   1.000
_cell.length_b   1.000
_cell.length_c   1.000
_cell.angle_alpha   90.00
_cell.angle_beta   90.00
_cell.angle_gamma   90.00
#
_symmetry.space_group_name_H-M   'P 1'
#
loop_
_entity.id
_entity.type
_entity.pdbx_description
1 polymer ?
#
loop_
_entity_poly.entity_id
_entity_poly.type
_entity_poly.pdbx_seq_one_letter_code
_entity_poly.pdbx_strand_id
1 'polypeptide(L)'
;RKEAYELIDNTCSEMMASGDSFRQYLNVQGSFDRYSVANAILVSAQMPEATQLKEYSKWKANRVYVNKDAQKIIILEPSKEYTREDGTKGISYNAKVVYDISETSAKDRQQEQEPKSMRELVSALIDASPVPCVPVGELELPAYYDSSQQTIFVKKGLSEEVLFVSR
;
A
#
# COMPACT_ATOMS: atom_id res chain seq x y z
N ARG A 1 -11.40 16.69 8.67
CA ARG A 1 -11.55 16.39 7.24
C ARG A 1 -10.71 17.32 6.37
N LYS A 2 -10.83 18.65 6.55
CA LYS A 2 -10.01 19.63 5.81
C LYS A 2 -8.52 19.36 6.02
N GLU A 3 -8.09 19.20 7.25
CA GLU A 3 -6.71 18.86 7.63
C GLU A 3 -6.20 17.57 6.95
N ALA A 4 -7.06 16.55 6.80
CA ALA A 4 -6.67 15.32 6.13
C ALA A 4 -6.39 15.53 4.63
N TYR A 5 -7.17 16.37 3.95
CA TYR A 5 -6.89 16.70 2.55
C TYR A 5 -5.65 17.59 2.40
N GLU A 6 -5.46 18.57 3.27
CA GLU A 6 -4.25 19.39 3.31
C GLU A 6 -2.99 18.54 3.54
N LEU A 7 -3.08 17.55 4.43
CA LEU A 7 -1.99 16.61 4.66
C LEU A 7 -1.70 15.75 3.43
N ILE A 8 -2.73 15.27 2.72
CA ILE A 8 -2.56 14.52 1.46
C ILE A 8 -1.83 15.38 0.43
N ASP A 9 -2.27 16.61 0.20
CA ASP A 9 -1.70 17.50 -0.81
C ASP A 9 -0.23 17.83 -0.50
N ASN A 10 0.10 18.11 0.77
CA ASN A 10 1.46 18.37 1.21
C ASN A 10 2.35 17.13 1.00
N THR A 11 1.88 15.96 1.44
CA THR A 11 2.64 14.70 1.32
C THR A 11 2.83 14.30 -0.15
N CYS A 12 1.83 14.50 -1.01
CA CYS A 12 1.98 14.31 -2.45
C CYS A 12 3.09 15.21 -3.03
N SER A 13 3.16 16.48 -2.61
CA SER A 13 4.20 17.41 -3.05
C SER A 13 5.59 16.95 -2.59
N GLU A 14 5.72 16.45 -1.37
CA GLU A 14 6.96 15.88 -0.83
C GLU A 14 7.40 14.61 -1.60
N MET A 15 6.47 13.73 -1.90
CA MET A 15 6.75 12.51 -2.68
C MET A 15 7.22 12.82 -4.11
N MET A 16 6.71 13.90 -4.71
CA MET A 16 7.18 14.35 -6.03
C MET A 16 8.59 14.95 -5.98
N ALA A 17 8.99 15.50 -4.86
CA ALA A 17 10.29 16.13 -4.66
C ALA A 17 11.37 15.15 -4.16
N SER A 18 11.00 14.01 -3.55
CA SER A 18 11.90 13.06 -2.90
C SER A 18 11.56 11.61 -3.21
N GLY A 19 12.52 10.89 -3.81
CA GLY A 19 12.41 9.46 -4.06
C GLY A 19 12.28 8.62 -2.76
N ASP A 20 12.85 9.09 -1.66
CA ASP A 20 12.74 8.39 -0.37
C ASP A 20 11.34 8.52 0.23
N SER A 21 10.72 9.70 0.14
CA SER A 21 9.33 9.89 0.55
C SER A 21 8.37 9.03 -0.30
N PHE A 22 8.63 8.93 -1.60
CA PHE A 22 7.85 8.06 -2.48
C PHE A 22 8.04 6.57 -2.13
N ARG A 23 9.27 6.14 -1.83
CA ARG A 23 9.56 4.77 -1.38
C ARG A 23 8.85 4.44 -0.05
N GLN A 24 8.87 5.37 0.90
CA GLN A 24 8.15 5.23 2.17
C GLN A 24 6.65 5.01 1.94
N TYR A 25 6.02 5.82 1.08
CA TYR A 25 4.63 5.63 0.68
C TYR A 25 4.38 4.24 0.07
N LEU A 26 5.26 3.78 -0.85
CA LEU A 26 5.11 2.45 -1.46
C LEU A 26 5.19 1.31 -0.44
N ASN A 27 6.05 1.43 0.57
CA ASN A 27 6.15 0.46 1.66
C ASN A 27 4.84 0.41 2.46
N VAL A 28 4.28 1.57 2.81
CA VAL A 28 2.98 1.66 3.49
C VAL A 28 1.85 1.08 2.63
N GLN A 29 1.79 1.44 1.34
CA GLN A 29 0.77 0.92 0.43
C GLN A 29 0.86 -0.60 0.29
N GLY A 30 2.08 -1.17 0.27
CA GLY A 30 2.30 -2.61 0.24
C GLY A 30 1.90 -3.33 1.53
N SER A 31 1.99 -2.64 2.68
CA SER A 31 1.58 -3.19 3.98
C SER A 31 0.07 -3.13 4.20
N PHE A 32 -0.63 -2.20 3.55
CA PHE A 32 -2.07 -1.97 3.68
C PHE A 32 -2.80 -2.16 2.34
N ASP A 33 -2.87 -3.40 1.86
CA ASP A 33 -3.44 -3.80 0.56
C ASP A 33 -4.88 -3.33 0.32
N ARG A 34 -5.67 -3.14 1.38
CA ARG A 34 -7.07 -2.71 1.33
C ARG A 34 -7.26 -1.20 1.49
N TYR A 35 -6.18 -0.45 1.66
CA TYR A 35 -6.27 0.99 1.79
C TYR A 35 -6.27 1.66 0.42
N SER A 36 -7.09 2.69 0.29
CA SER A 36 -7.01 3.57 -0.87
C SER A 36 -5.68 4.32 -0.86
N VAL A 37 -5.24 4.77 -2.03
CA VAL A 37 -4.05 5.63 -2.20
C VAL A 37 -4.07 6.79 -1.19
N ALA A 38 -5.20 7.48 -1.05
CA ALA A 38 -5.35 8.59 -0.11
C ALA A 38 -5.08 8.17 1.35
N ASN A 39 -5.57 6.99 1.76
CA ASN A 39 -5.33 6.49 3.11
C ASN A 39 -3.89 6.02 3.32
N ALA A 40 -3.27 5.40 2.33
CA ALA A 40 -1.86 5.04 2.41
C ALA A 40 -0.96 6.27 2.51
N ILE A 41 -1.27 7.36 1.79
CA ILE A 41 -0.59 8.64 1.91
C ILE A 41 -0.75 9.22 3.32
N LEU A 42 -1.97 9.21 3.87
CA LEU A 42 -2.25 9.67 5.23
C LEU A 42 -1.47 8.88 6.28
N VAL A 43 -1.42 7.56 6.15
CA VAL A 43 -0.64 6.71 7.06
C VAL A 43 0.85 6.98 6.91
N SER A 44 1.36 7.05 5.68
CA SER A 44 2.77 7.35 5.40
C SER A 44 3.23 8.67 6.02
N ALA A 45 2.36 9.67 6.01
CA ALA A 45 2.65 10.98 6.58
C ALA A 45 2.61 11.01 8.12
N GLN A 46 1.78 10.16 8.74
CA GLN A 46 1.53 10.21 10.18
C GLN A 46 2.30 9.16 10.96
N MET A 47 2.40 7.93 10.43
CA MET A 47 3.08 6.79 11.06
C MET A 47 3.49 5.77 9.99
N PRO A 48 4.60 5.99 9.29
CA PRO A 48 5.06 5.12 8.20
C PRO A 48 5.39 3.69 8.64
N GLU A 49 5.70 3.49 9.90
CA GLU A 49 5.98 2.20 10.53
C GLU A 49 4.72 1.45 11.02
N ALA A 50 3.54 2.03 10.81
CA ALA A 50 2.29 1.38 11.22
C ALA A 50 2.11 0.02 10.53
N THR A 51 1.61 -0.95 11.29
CA THR A 51 1.43 -2.33 10.82
C THR A 51 0.00 -2.82 10.89
N GLN A 52 -0.75 -2.43 11.90
CA GLN A 52 -2.13 -2.84 12.08
C GLN A 52 -2.99 -1.74 12.68
N LEU A 53 -3.82 -1.13 11.86
CA LEU A 53 -4.66 0.00 12.24
C LEU A 53 -6.10 -0.44 12.52
N LYS A 54 -6.62 -0.05 13.69
CA LYS A 54 -8.03 -0.21 14.04
C LYS A 54 -8.54 0.98 14.85
N GLU A 55 -9.85 1.17 14.81
CA GLU A 55 -10.54 2.10 15.69
C GLU A 55 -10.44 1.66 17.15
N TYR A 56 -10.55 2.63 18.06
CA TYR A 56 -10.59 2.37 19.51
C TYR A 56 -11.64 1.32 19.90
N SER A 57 -12.84 1.43 19.33
CA SER A 57 -13.95 0.50 19.58
C SER A 57 -13.61 -0.93 19.15
N LYS A 58 -12.94 -1.10 18.02
CA LYS A 58 -12.52 -2.42 17.51
C LYS A 58 -11.38 -3.00 18.33
N TRP A 59 -10.43 -2.18 18.81
CA TRP A 59 -9.41 -2.64 19.74
C TRP A 59 -10.05 -3.13 21.05
N LYS A 60 -10.94 -2.32 21.63
CA LYS A 60 -11.65 -2.67 22.87
C LYS A 60 -12.48 -3.95 22.72
N ALA A 61 -13.17 -4.16 21.60
CA ALA A 61 -13.92 -5.39 21.33
C ALA A 61 -13.02 -6.63 21.29
N ASN A 62 -11.76 -6.49 20.88
CA ASN A 62 -10.75 -7.53 20.89
C ASN A 62 -10.01 -7.66 22.24
N ARG A 63 -10.48 -6.99 23.30
CA ARG A 63 -9.84 -6.94 24.61
C ARG A 63 -8.41 -6.38 24.58
N VAL A 64 -8.16 -5.49 23.64
CA VAL A 64 -6.90 -4.76 23.50
C VAL A 64 -7.15 -3.29 23.88
N TYR A 65 -6.27 -2.74 24.68
CA TYR A 65 -6.41 -1.39 25.20
C TYR A 65 -5.41 -0.47 24.52
N VAL A 66 -5.92 0.64 24.00
CA VAL A 66 -5.08 1.70 23.44
C VAL A 66 -4.42 2.47 24.58
N ASN A 67 -3.12 2.76 24.43
CA ASN A 67 -2.34 3.50 25.44
C ASN A 67 -2.91 4.91 25.62
N LYS A 68 -2.70 5.48 26.81
CA LYS A 68 -3.26 6.79 27.15
C LYS A 68 -2.75 7.91 26.25
N ASP A 69 -1.49 7.84 25.88
CA ASP A 69 -0.80 8.84 25.05
C ASP A 69 -0.59 8.37 23.60
N ALA A 70 -1.42 7.41 23.16
CA ALA A 70 -1.33 6.82 21.83
C ALA A 70 -1.45 7.86 20.71
N GLN A 71 -0.58 7.75 19.71
CA GLN A 71 -0.64 8.57 18.51
C GLN A 71 -1.92 8.28 17.72
N LYS A 72 -2.66 9.33 17.42
CA LYS A 72 -3.87 9.26 16.59
C LYS A 72 -3.50 9.37 15.13
N ILE A 73 -4.00 8.43 14.34
CA ILE A 73 -3.84 8.43 12.89
C ILE A 73 -5.19 8.74 12.27
N ILE A 74 -5.25 9.73 11.40
CA ILE A 74 -6.48 10.13 10.68
C ILE A 74 -6.48 9.43 9.34
N ILE A 75 -7.58 8.75 9.04
CA ILE A 75 -7.89 8.16 7.74
C ILE A 75 -9.21 8.68 7.21
N LEU A 76 -9.48 8.43 5.93
CA LEU A 76 -10.75 8.76 5.28
C LEU A 76 -11.61 7.51 5.11
N GLU A 77 -12.83 7.56 5.59
CA GLU A 77 -13.83 6.50 5.42
C GLU A 77 -14.94 6.98 4.47
N PRO A 78 -15.33 6.16 3.46
CA PRO A 78 -16.44 6.51 2.59
C PRO A 78 -17.74 6.66 3.42
N SER A 79 -18.53 7.67 3.09
CA SER A 79 -19.76 8.00 3.77
C SER A 79 -20.93 7.94 2.78
N LYS A 80 -21.58 9.05 2.53
CA LYS A 80 -22.79 9.10 1.69
C LYS A 80 -22.44 9.36 0.22
N GLU A 81 -23.14 8.68 -0.67
CA GLU A 81 -23.20 9.09 -2.07
C GLU A 81 -23.95 10.43 -2.19
N TYR A 82 -23.50 11.25 -3.11
CA TYR A 82 -24.20 12.48 -3.50
C TYR A 82 -24.16 12.64 -5.02
N THR A 83 -25.14 13.34 -5.55
CA THR A 83 -25.19 13.67 -6.98
C THR A 83 -24.68 15.10 -7.16
N ARG A 84 -23.73 15.29 -8.07
CA ARG A 84 -23.21 16.60 -8.46
C ARG A 84 -24.22 17.32 -9.38
N GLU A 85 -23.99 18.60 -9.57
CA GLU A 85 -24.86 19.43 -10.45
C GLU A 85 -24.86 18.94 -11.91
N ASP A 86 -23.78 18.31 -12.35
CA ASP A 86 -23.63 17.69 -13.67
C ASP A 86 -24.32 16.31 -13.80
N GLY A 87 -24.99 15.83 -12.74
CA GLY A 87 -25.65 14.53 -12.68
C GLY A 87 -24.72 13.36 -12.35
N THR A 88 -23.41 13.57 -12.20
CA THR A 88 -22.48 12.51 -11.81
C THR A 88 -22.58 12.19 -10.33
N LYS A 89 -22.35 10.91 -9.97
CA LYS A 89 -22.31 10.48 -8.57
C LYS A 89 -20.92 10.68 -7.97
N GLY A 90 -20.89 11.13 -6.74
CA GLY A 90 -19.70 11.23 -5.91
C GLY A 90 -19.89 10.54 -4.58
N ILE A 91 -18.79 10.21 -3.90
CA ILE A 91 -18.80 9.66 -2.54
C ILE A 91 -18.18 10.72 -1.63
N SER A 92 -18.88 11.06 -0.56
CA SER A 92 -18.31 11.89 0.50
C SER A 92 -17.45 11.02 1.44
N TYR A 93 -16.47 11.64 2.07
CA TYR A 93 -15.60 10.96 3.02
C TYR A 93 -15.62 11.66 4.38
N ASN A 94 -15.62 10.89 5.44
CA ASN A 94 -15.47 11.37 6.80
C ASN A 94 -14.05 11.07 7.31
N ALA A 95 -13.53 11.99 8.10
CA ALA A 95 -12.28 11.73 8.83
C ALA A 95 -12.57 10.78 9.99
N LYS A 96 -11.72 9.78 10.16
CA LYS A 96 -11.81 8.75 11.18
C LYS A 96 -10.49 8.59 11.89
N VAL A 97 -10.50 8.40 13.19
CA VAL A 97 -9.30 8.17 14.00
C VAL A 97 -9.11 6.67 14.19
N VAL A 98 -7.90 6.22 13.91
CA VAL A 98 -7.43 4.85 14.16
C VAL A 98 -6.13 4.87 14.96
N TYR A 99 -5.76 3.74 15.52
CA TYR A 99 -4.56 3.54 16.31
C TYR A 99 -3.84 2.30 15.83
N ASP A 100 -2.52 2.37 15.77
CA ASP A 100 -1.69 1.21 15.44
C ASP A 100 -1.56 0.25 16.64
N ILE A 101 -1.29 -1.02 16.34
CA ILE A 101 -1.10 -2.06 17.36
C ILE A 101 0.07 -1.73 18.31
N SER A 102 1.12 -1.07 17.82
CA SER A 102 2.27 -0.63 18.60
C SER A 102 1.88 0.32 19.74
N GLU A 103 0.77 1.05 19.56
CA GLU A 103 0.21 1.99 20.50
C GLU A 103 -0.83 1.34 21.45
N THR A 104 -0.79 0.01 21.58
CA THR A 104 -1.76 -0.76 22.37
C THR A 104 -1.10 -1.73 23.33
N SER A 105 -1.91 -2.29 24.23
CA SER A 105 -1.48 -3.37 25.15
C SER A 105 -1.11 -4.68 24.42
N ALA A 106 -1.25 -4.75 23.10
CA ALA A 106 -0.90 -5.89 22.28
C ALA A 106 0.32 -5.63 21.38
N LYS A 107 1.11 -4.60 21.66
CA LYS A 107 2.32 -4.25 20.88
C LYS A 107 3.28 -5.43 20.70
N ASP A 108 3.43 -6.28 21.69
CA ASP A 108 4.29 -7.47 21.62
C ASP A 108 3.70 -8.61 20.80
N ARG A 109 2.45 -8.45 20.32
CA ARG A 109 1.76 -9.38 19.41
C ARG A 109 1.79 -8.88 17.96
N GLN A 110 2.58 -7.85 17.66
CA GLN A 110 2.87 -7.50 16.28
C GLN A 110 3.39 -8.75 15.59
N GLN A 111 2.63 -9.25 14.64
CA GLN A 111 3.17 -10.23 13.72
C GLN A 111 4.24 -9.49 12.93
N GLU A 112 5.51 -9.81 13.17
CA GLU A 112 6.53 -9.59 12.16
C GLU A 112 5.99 -10.27 10.91
N GLN A 113 5.56 -9.48 9.94
CA GLN A 113 5.32 -10.01 8.62
C GLN A 113 6.70 -10.48 8.15
N GLU A 114 6.93 -11.77 8.18
CA GLU A 114 8.14 -12.32 7.58
C GLU A 114 8.21 -11.76 6.15
N PRO A 115 9.31 -11.12 5.79
CA PRO A 115 9.45 -10.58 4.46
C PRO A 115 9.24 -11.73 3.49
N LYS A 116 8.25 -11.61 2.61
CA LYS A 116 7.99 -12.61 1.57
C LYS A 116 9.29 -12.80 0.79
N SER A 117 9.64 -14.04 0.55
CA SER A 117 10.85 -14.34 -0.24
C SER A 117 10.72 -13.69 -1.62
N MET A 118 11.83 -13.25 -2.19
CA MET A 118 11.83 -12.67 -3.53
C MET A 118 11.17 -13.61 -4.55
N ARG A 119 11.33 -14.92 -4.34
CA ARG A 119 10.69 -15.96 -5.16
C ARG A 119 9.17 -15.92 -5.08
N GLU A 120 8.59 -15.74 -3.90
CA GLU A 120 7.13 -15.59 -3.72
C GLU A 120 6.60 -14.32 -4.36
N LEU A 121 7.36 -13.22 -4.26
CA LEU A 121 7.00 -11.95 -4.89
C LEU A 121 7.02 -12.07 -6.42
N VAL A 122 8.06 -12.69 -7.00
CA VAL A 122 8.16 -12.94 -8.44
C VAL A 122 7.05 -13.87 -8.92
N SER A 123 6.76 -14.95 -8.18
CA SER A 123 5.65 -15.86 -8.52
C SER A 123 4.31 -15.11 -8.53
N ALA A 124 4.03 -14.34 -7.49
CA ALA A 124 2.80 -13.54 -7.41
C ALA A 124 2.67 -12.52 -8.55
N LEU A 125 3.78 -11.91 -8.97
CA LEU A 125 3.81 -11.00 -10.12
C LEU A 125 3.54 -11.72 -11.45
N ILE A 126 4.07 -12.94 -11.62
CA ILE A 126 3.82 -13.77 -12.79
C ILE A 126 2.35 -14.18 -12.83
N ASP A 127 1.81 -14.63 -11.72
CA ASP A 127 0.42 -15.09 -11.60
C ASP A 127 -0.59 -13.94 -11.79
N ALA A 128 -0.23 -12.73 -11.35
CA ALA A 128 -1.05 -11.53 -11.53
C ALA A 128 -0.89 -10.84 -12.90
N SER A 129 0.01 -11.34 -13.76
CA SER A 129 0.26 -10.75 -15.06
C SER A 129 -0.96 -10.89 -15.96
N PRO A 130 -1.44 -9.80 -16.61
CA PRO A 130 -2.56 -9.85 -17.54
C PRO A 130 -2.22 -10.55 -18.87
N VAL A 131 -0.94 -10.83 -19.09
CA VAL A 131 -0.42 -11.48 -20.30
C VAL A 131 0.51 -12.64 -19.93
N PRO A 132 0.64 -13.68 -20.78
CA PRO A 132 1.54 -14.80 -20.52
C PRO A 132 2.99 -14.36 -20.30
N CYS A 133 3.67 -14.98 -19.35
CA CYS A 133 5.10 -14.84 -19.12
C CYS A 133 5.81 -16.15 -19.54
N VAL A 134 6.66 -16.10 -20.56
CA VAL A 134 7.32 -17.28 -21.13
C VAL A 134 8.83 -17.22 -20.88
N PRO A 135 9.40 -18.20 -20.17
CA PRO A 135 10.84 -18.26 -19.95
C PRO A 135 11.57 -18.77 -21.20
N VAL A 136 12.56 -18.02 -21.71
CA VAL A 136 13.38 -18.34 -22.89
C VAL A 136 14.85 -18.47 -22.51
N GLY A 137 15.57 -19.37 -23.17
CA GLY A 137 16.96 -19.68 -22.85
C GLY A 137 17.95 -18.56 -23.20
N GLU A 138 17.81 -17.95 -24.36
CA GLU A 138 18.71 -16.92 -24.88
C GLU A 138 17.93 -15.66 -25.20
N LEU A 139 18.23 -14.59 -24.49
CA LEU A 139 17.75 -13.23 -24.73
C LEU A 139 18.90 -12.25 -24.51
N GLU A 140 18.96 -11.18 -25.27
CA GLU A 140 19.91 -10.08 -25.03
C GLU A 140 19.50 -9.26 -23.81
N LEU A 141 18.20 -9.03 -23.64
CA LEU A 141 17.62 -8.32 -22.50
C LEU A 141 17.13 -9.29 -21.41
N PRO A 142 17.09 -8.86 -20.14
CA PRO A 142 16.51 -9.67 -19.06
C PRO A 142 15.06 -10.08 -19.32
N ALA A 143 14.26 -9.18 -19.88
CA ALA A 143 12.89 -9.42 -20.32
C ALA A 143 12.48 -8.42 -21.40
N TYR A 144 11.50 -8.78 -22.24
CA TYR A 144 10.84 -7.85 -23.14
C TYR A 144 9.38 -8.26 -23.37
N TYR A 145 8.56 -7.28 -23.70
CA TYR A 145 7.17 -7.51 -24.10
C TYR A 145 7.03 -7.50 -25.62
N ASP A 146 6.47 -8.57 -26.15
CA ASP A 146 6.10 -8.67 -27.57
C ASP A 146 4.63 -8.29 -27.74
N SER A 147 4.39 -7.14 -28.33
CA SER A 147 3.05 -6.62 -28.57
C SER A 147 2.26 -7.42 -29.62
N SER A 148 2.95 -8.11 -30.55
CA SER A 148 2.31 -8.92 -31.60
C SER A 148 1.76 -10.23 -31.03
N GLN A 149 2.47 -10.82 -30.08
CA GLN A 149 2.09 -12.05 -29.39
C GLN A 149 1.41 -11.79 -28.04
N GLN A 150 1.33 -10.53 -27.60
CA GLN A 150 0.84 -10.13 -26.27
C GLN A 150 1.46 -10.96 -25.14
N THR A 151 2.79 -11.16 -25.21
CA THR A 151 3.52 -12.06 -24.32
C THR A 151 4.78 -11.39 -23.79
N ILE A 152 5.08 -11.60 -22.51
CA ILE A 152 6.34 -11.20 -21.89
C ILE A 152 7.30 -12.38 -21.96
N PHE A 153 8.45 -12.18 -22.63
CA PHE A 153 9.55 -13.13 -22.65
C PHE A 153 10.56 -12.78 -21.59
N VAL A 154 10.97 -13.78 -20.80
CA VAL A 154 11.90 -13.60 -19.67
C VAL A 154 13.08 -14.53 -19.86
N LYS A 155 14.30 -14.01 -19.69
CA LYS A 155 15.53 -14.80 -19.79
C LYS A 155 15.61 -15.80 -18.65
N LYS A 156 15.92 -17.07 -18.97
CA LYS A 156 16.20 -18.10 -17.95
C LYS A 156 17.53 -17.84 -17.23
N GLY A 157 17.59 -18.22 -15.95
CA GLY A 157 18.83 -18.17 -15.15
C GLY A 157 19.18 -16.77 -14.61
N LEU A 158 18.26 -15.80 -14.69
CA LEU A 158 18.40 -14.52 -13.99
C LEU A 158 18.23 -14.73 -12.49
N SER A 159 18.93 -13.91 -11.70
CA SER A 159 18.66 -13.85 -10.26
C SER A 159 17.21 -13.30 -10.03
N GLU A 160 16.62 -13.72 -8.92
CA GLU A 160 15.28 -13.28 -8.54
C GLU A 160 15.15 -11.76 -8.45
N GLU A 161 16.22 -11.07 -8.00
CA GLU A 161 16.29 -9.61 -7.95
C GLU A 161 16.20 -8.95 -9.33
N VAL A 162 16.92 -9.49 -10.32
CA VAL A 162 16.91 -8.97 -11.70
C VAL A 162 15.53 -9.19 -12.34
N LEU A 163 14.89 -10.32 -12.06
CA LEU A 163 13.52 -10.58 -12.54
C LEU A 163 12.51 -9.59 -11.95
N PHE A 164 12.68 -9.21 -10.70
CA PHE A 164 11.78 -8.26 -10.04
C PHE A 164 11.92 -6.84 -10.59
N VAL A 165 13.15 -6.39 -10.88
CA VAL A 165 13.44 -5.03 -11.37
C VAL A 165 13.13 -4.85 -12.87
N SER A 166 13.19 -5.92 -13.66
CA SER A 166 12.98 -5.87 -15.11
C SER A 166 11.51 -5.95 -15.53
N ARG A 167 10.58 -5.90 -14.62
CA ARG A 167 9.13 -5.86 -14.82
C ARG A 167 8.55 -4.51 -14.49
#